data_72de3037e1cb3c2f7708a893aa4d103f
#
_entry.id   72de3037e1cb3c2f7708a893aa4d103f
#
_cell.length_a   1.000
_cell.length_b   1.000
_cell.length_c   1.000
_cell.angle_alpha   90.00
_cell.angle_beta   90.00
_cell.angle_gamma   90.00
#
_symmetry.space_group_name_H-M   'P 1'
#
loop_
_entity.id
_entity.type
_entity.pdbx_description
1 polymer ?
#
loop_
_entity_poly.entity_id
_entity_poly.type
_entity_poly.pdbx_seq_one_letter_code
_entity_poly.pdbx_strand_id
1 'polypeptide(L)'
;MLTLEMFGRRWPSGNQHIPGLIEGIVASAPAVIERYGLDKATNPALVLAHAMGQFSEECGCGLEMIESLNYTAQRLREIFPSHFTPSMAERWAHNEKMIGMIAYGGRMGNAPPPSSDGFDFRGAGLSQVTGRSGFRILQTVLDDRKAGFSVLDNPELIIDPAHTFECGIADWLACGCLPHAERDDILGETKALNGGTNGLSERRRQIALWKKELGVA
;
A
#
# COMPACT_ATOMS: atom_id res chain seq x y z
N MET A 1 2.94 19.65 7.12
CA MET A 1 4.12 18.92 6.60
C MET A 1 4.40 17.74 7.50
N LEU A 2 4.69 16.54 6.96
CA LEU A 2 5.04 15.36 7.75
C LEU A 2 6.43 15.53 8.40
N THR A 3 6.60 15.05 9.63
CA THR A 3 7.86 15.14 10.38
C THR A 3 8.21 13.81 11.05
N LEU A 4 9.49 13.58 11.32
CA LEU A 4 9.96 12.39 12.04
C LEU A 4 9.31 12.27 13.43
N GLU A 5 9.04 13.39 14.09
CA GLU A 5 8.41 13.40 15.41
C GLU A 5 6.96 12.90 15.37
N MET A 6 6.18 13.27 14.33
CA MET A 6 4.83 12.75 14.10
C MET A 6 4.87 11.24 13.90
N PHE A 7 5.78 10.75 13.05
CA PHE A 7 5.96 9.32 12.85
C PHE A 7 6.42 8.58 14.12
N GLY A 8 7.29 9.18 14.94
CA GLY A 8 7.68 8.62 16.23
C GLY A 8 6.48 8.37 17.15
N ARG A 9 5.44 9.21 17.06
CA ARG A 9 4.18 9.02 17.81
C ARG A 9 3.19 8.08 17.10
N ARG A 10 3.15 8.08 15.77
CA ARG A 10 2.13 7.36 14.99
C ARG A 10 2.58 5.97 14.52
N TRP A 11 3.85 5.85 14.10
CA TRP A 11 4.46 4.64 13.57
C TRP A 11 5.77 4.32 14.29
N PRO A 12 5.76 4.10 15.62
CA PRO A 12 6.99 3.99 16.43
C PRO A 12 7.92 2.85 16.01
N SER A 13 7.39 1.84 15.33
CA SER A 13 8.15 0.69 14.80
C SER A 13 8.19 0.67 13.26
N GLY A 14 7.83 1.77 12.59
CA GLY A 14 7.66 1.80 11.13
C GLY A 14 8.93 1.47 10.32
N ASN A 15 10.12 1.69 10.91
CA ASN A 15 11.40 1.33 10.29
C ASN A 15 11.85 -0.12 10.59
N GLN A 16 11.05 -0.93 11.31
CA GLN A 16 11.48 -2.24 11.81
C GLN A 16 11.82 -3.21 10.68
N HIS A 17 11.02 -3.23 9.62
CA HIS A 17 11.18 -4.18 8.51
C HIS A 17 11.83 -3.56 7.28
N ILE A 18 11.70 -2.24 7.11
CA ILE A 18 12.32 -1.48 6.03
C ILE A 18 13.10 -0.32 6.65
N PRO A 19 14.42 -0.47 6.83
CA PRO A 19 15.25 0.59 7.35
C PRO A 19 15.16 1.88 6.51
N GLY A 20 14.96 3.02 7.16
CA GLY A 20 14.85 4.31 6.48
C GLY A 20 13.49 4.60 5.84
N LEU A 21 12.47 3.75 6.03
CA LEU A 21 11.12 3.95 5.49
C LEU A 21 10.55 5.31 5.88
N ILE A 22 10.57 5.62 7.16
CA ILE A 22 10.00 6.87 7.70
C ILE A 22 10.78 8.09 7.20
N GLU A 23 12.11 8.00 7.22
CA GLU A 23 12.99 9.07 6.72
C GLU A 23 12.74 9.34 5.24
N GLY A 24 12.57 8.30 4.44
CA GLY A 24 12.26 8.40 3.02
C GLY A 24 10.89 9.05 2.77
N ILE A 25 9.86 8.66 3.51
CA ILE A 25 8.53 9.29 3.44
C ILE A 25 8.62 10.77 3.78
N VAL A 26 9.28 11.14 4.88
CA VAL A 26 9.41 12.53 5.31
C VAL A 26 10.20 13.35 4.29
N ALA A 27 11.27 12.80 3.74
CA ALA A 27 12.12 13.49 2.77
C ALA A 27 11.41 13.71 1.42
N SER A 28 10.64 12.74 0.94
CA SER A 28 9.95 12.81 -0.35
C SER A 28 8.63 13.58 -0.29
N ALA A 29 7.97 13.64 0.88
CA ALA A 29 6.63 14.21 1.04
C ALA A 29 6.46 15.63 0.44
N PRO A 30 7.35 16.61 0.62
CA PRO A 30 7.17 17.94 0.03
C PRO A 30 7.03 17.91 -1.49
N ALA A 31 7.93 17.21 -2.18
CA ALA A 31 7.93 17.12 -3.64
C ALA A 31 6.73 16.32 -4.17
N VAL A 32 6.32 15.25 -3.46
CA VAL A 32 5.15 14.45 -3.81
C VAL A 32 3.87 15.28 -3.64
N ILE A 33 3.69 15.96 -2.51
CA ILE A 33 2.51 16.79 -2.24
C ILE A 33 2.34 17.85 -3.34
N GLU A 34 3.42 18.54 -3.73
CA GLU A 34 3.42 19.53 -4.80
C GLU A 34 3.11 18.89 -6.16
N ARG A 35 3.81 17.80 -6.54
CA ARG A 35 3.65 17.10 -7.83
C ARG A 35 2.23 16.63 -8.06
N TYR A 36 1.58 16.14 -7.02
CA TYR A 36 0.20 15.64 -7.09
C TYR A 36 -0.86 16.69 -6.78
N GLY A 37 -0.45 17.92 -6.46
CA GLY A 37 -1.33 19.07 -6.24
C GLY A 37 -2.14 18.99 -4.94
N LEU A 38 -1.69 18.20 -3.95
CA LEU A 38 -2.37 18.08 -2.67
C LEU A 38 -2.26 19.36 -1.84
N ASP A 39 -1.24 20.18 -2.09
CA ASP A 39 -1.06 21.53 -1.53
C ASP A 39 -2.13 22.53 -1.98
N LYS A 40 -2.83 22.23 -3.09
CA LYS A 40 -3.88 23.07 -3.69
C LYS A 40 -5.29 22.71 -3.23
N ALA A 41 -5.45 21.64 -2.44
CA ALA A 41 -6.72 21.29 -1.83
C ALA A 41 -7.21 22.40 -0.90
N THR A 42 -8.53 22.49 -0.69
CA THR A 42 -9.12 23.48 0.24
C THR A 42 -8.55 23.38 1.65
N ASN A 43 -8.28 22.15 2.10
CA ASN A 43 -7.58 21.87 3.36
C ASN A 43 -6.51 20.79 3.15
N PRO A 44 -5.28 21.16 2.76
CA PRO A 44 -4.20 20.20 2.51
C PRO A 44 -3.85 19.32 3.72
N ALA A 45 -3.95 19.87 4.92
CA ALA A 45 -3.69 19.11 6.14
C ALA A 45 -4.74 18.02 6.39
N LEU A 46 -6.02 18.30 6.09
CA LEU A 46 -7.09 17.30 6.17
C LEU A 46 -6.87 16.17 5.16
N VAL A 47 -6.60 16.51 3.91
CA VAL A 47 -6.31 15.54 2.84
C VAL A 47 -5.14 14.63 3.21
N LEU A 48 -4.06 15.21 3.73
CA LEU A 48 -2.90 14.45 4.16
C LEU A 48 -3.21 13.56 5.38
N ALA A 49 -4.04 14.03 6.34
CA ALA A 49 -4.47 13.23 7.48
C ALA A 49 -5.27 12.01 7.04
N HIS A 50 -6.14 12.16 6.03
CA HIS A 50 -6.89 11.06 5.44
C HIS A 50 -5.95 10.04 4.79
N ALA A 51 -5.09 10.46 3.86
CA ALA A 51 -4.14 9.55 3.21
C ALA A 51 -3.30 8.78 4.23
N MET A 52 -2.69 9.48 5.21
CA MET A 52 -1.86 8.86 6.23
C MET A 52 -2.66 7.93 7.17
N GLY A 53 -3.91 8.26 7.47
CA GLY A 53 -4.79 7.42 8.26
C GLY A 53 -5.16 6.12 7.55
N GLN A 54 -5.44 6.17 6.25
CA GLN A 54 -5.68 4.99 5.43
C GLN A 54 -4.43 4.12 5.34
N PHE A 55 -3.27 4.70 5.04
CA PHE A 55 -1.99 3.97 4.99
C PHE A 55 -1.65 3.32 6.33
N SER A 56 -1.92 3.98 7.46
CA SER A 56 -1.68 3.41 8.78
C SER A 56 -2.42 2.09 9.00
N GLU A 57 -3.63 1.95 8.46
CA GLU A 57 -4.39 0.70 8.52
C GLU A 57 -3.90 -0.31 7.48
N GLU A 58 -3.71 0.10 6.22
CA GLU A 58 -3.33 -0.82 5.13
C GLU A 58 -1.99 -1.49 5.36
N CYS A 59 -0.99 -0.75 5.82
CA CYS A 59 0.37 -1.25 6.00
C CYS A 59 0.76 -1.48 7.47
N GLY A 60 -0.21 -1.54 8.40
CA GLY A 60 0.06 -1.77 9.82
C GLY A 60 1.07 -0.76 10.39
N CYS A 61 0.95 0.53 10.06
CA CYS A 61 1.91 1.55 10.46
C CYS A 61 3.36 1.27 10.02
N GLY A 62 3.55 0.71 8.83
CA GLY A 62 4.85 0.39 8.25
C GLY A 62 5.38 -1.01 8.57
N LEU A 63 4.66 -1.81 9.32
CA LEU A 63 5.05 -3.18 9.68
C LEU A 63 4.65 -4.22 8.61
N GLU A 64 3.63 -3.94 7.82
CA GLU A 64 3.04 -4.85 6.84
C GLU A 64 3.15 -4.30 5.41
N MET A 65 4.35 -3.84 5.04
CA MET A 65 4.62 -3.23 3.74
C MET A 65 4.61 -4.22 2.58
N ILE A 66 4.73 -5.51 2.86
CA ILE A 66 4.70 -6.60 1.87
C ILE A 66 3.87 -7.74 2.44
N GLU A 67 2.97 -8.27 1.61
CA GLU A 67 2.23 -9.48 1.94
C GLU A 67 3.19 -10.66 2.19
N SER A 68 3.13 -11.24 3.39
CA SER A 68 3.87 -12.46 3.69
C SER A 68 3.16 -13.67 3.11
N LEU A 69 3.86 -14.43 2.29
CA LEU A 69 3.42 -15.71 1.74
C LEU A 69 4.06 -16.90 2.46
N ASN A 70 4.62 -16.68 3.64
CA ASN A 70 5.24 -17.71 4.46
C ASN A 70 4.21 -18.59 5.17
N TYR A 71 3.55 -19.46 4.42
CA TYR A 71 2.50 -20.35 4.93
C TYR A 71 2.98 -21.76 5.19
N THR A 72 2.47 -22.38 6.27
CA THR A 72 2.57 -23.83 6.50
C THR A 72 1.72 -24.60 5.49
N ALA A 73 1.97 -25.89 5.31
CA ALA A 73 1.18 -26.76 4.42
C ALA A 73 -0.33 -26.76 4.79
N GLN A 74 -0.62 -26.78 6.09
CA GLN A 74 -2.00 -26.71 6.58
C GLN A 74 -2.63 -25.37 6.15
N ARG A 75 -1.96 -24.26 6.39
CA ARG A 75 -2.48 -22.91 6.11
C ARG A 75 -2.67 -22.67 4.62
N LEU A 76 -1.79 -23.20 3.74
CA LEU A 76 -1.96 -23.14 2.29
C LEU A 76 -3.27 -23.77 1.83
N ARG A 77 -3.64 -24.92 2.41
CA ARG A 77 -4.89 -25.63 2.09
C ARG A 77 -6.14 -24.90 2.61
N GLU A 78 -6.00 -24.16 3.70
CA GLU A 78 -7.10 -23.36 4.26
C GLU A 78 -7.36 -22.09 3.44
N ILE A 79 -6.28 -21.36 3.06
CA ILE A 79 -6.39 -20.07 2.37
C ILE A 79 -6.57 -20.25 0.86
N PHE A 80 -5.87 -21.21 0.26
CA PHE A 80 -5.86 -21.45 -1.18
C PHE A 80 -6.30 -22.89 -1.54
N PRO A 81 -7.48 -23.36 -1.09
CA PRO A 81 -7.88 -24.76 -1.23
C PRO A 81 -7.98 -25.23 -2.69
N SER A 82 -8.26 -24.33 -3.62
CA SER A 82 -8.35 -24.61 -5.05
C SER A 82 -6.99 -24.64 -5.77
N HIS A 83 -5.92 -24.17 -5.13
CA HIS A 83 -4.60 -24.03 -5.75
C HIS A 83 -3.59 -25.06 -5.23
N PHE A 84 -3.80 -25.60 -4.04
CA PHE A 84 -2.85 -26.49 -3.38
C PHE A 84 -3.50 -27.83 -3.01
N THR A 85 -3.12 -28.91 -3.72
CA THR A 85 -3.37 -30.27 -3.24
C THR A 85 -2.55 -30.54 -1.97
N PRO A 86 -2.88 -31.58 -1.16
CA PRO A 86 -2.08 -31.90 0.02
C PRO A 86 -0.58 -32.06 -0.28
N SER A 87 -0.22 -32.79 -1.32
CA SER A 87 1.17 -33.00 -1.70
C SER A 87 1.86 -31.71 -2.20
N MET A 88 1.14 -30.84 -2.90
CA MET A 88 1.69 -29.52 -3.30
C MET A 88 1.91 -28.63 -2.09
N ALA A 89 0.97 -28.61 -1.14
CA ALA A 89 1.07 -27.83 0.08
C ALA A 89 2.31 -28.25 0.92
N GLU A 90 2.52 -29.55 1.09
CA GLU A 90 3.71 -30.08 1.78
C GLU A 90 5.01 -29.72 1.05
N ARG A 91 5.02 -29.84 -0.28
CA ARG A 91 6.18 -29.54 -1.12
C ARG A 91 6.59 -28.06 -1.07
N TRP A 92 5.62 -27.16 -1.05
CA TRP A 92 5.84 -25.72 -1.23
C TRP A 92 5.63 -24.91 0.06
N ALA A 93 5.33 -25.56 1.20
CA ALA A 93 5.27 -24.87 2.50
C ALA A 93 6.54 -24.01 2.71
N HIS A 94 6.35 -22.78 3.21
CA HIS A 94 7.42 -21.82 3.46
C HIS A 94 8.23 -21.36 2.23
N ASN A 95 7.81 -21.72 1.02
CA ASN A 95 8.42 -21.24 -0.22
C ASN A 95 7.57 -20.10 -0.80
N GLU A 96 7.77 -18.89 -0.29
CA GLU A 96 6.97 -17.71 -0.64
C GLU A 96 6.88 -17.47 -2.16
N LYS A 97 8.02 -17.64 -2.88
CA LYS A 97 8.05 -17.43 -4.33
C LYS A 97 7.13 -18.41 -5.06
N MET A 98 7.26 -19.70 -4.74
CA MET A 98 6.40 -20.72 -5.39
C MET A 98 4.93 -20.57 -4.97
N ILE A 99 4.68 -20.18 -3.72
CA ILE A 99 3.34 -19.91 -3.23
C ILE A 99 2.70 -18.77 -4.02
N GLY A 100 3.39 -17.63 -4.17
CA GLY A 100 2.92 -16.50 -4.95
C GLY A 100 2.65 -16.84 -6.40
N MET A 101 3.59 -17.54 -7.06
CA MET A 101 3.44 -17.99 -8.45
C MET A 101 2.22 -18.87 -8.65
N ILE A 102 1.93 -19.78 -7.72
CA ILE A 102 0.79 -20.73 -7.81
C ILE A 102 -0.52 -20.02 -7.44
N ALA A 103 -0.55 -19.27 -6.35
CA ALA A 103 -1.77 -18.65 -5.83
C ALA A 103 -2.27 -17.50 -6.70
N TYR A 104 -1.36 -16.70 -7.25
CA TYR A 104 -1.67 -15.46 -7.96
C TYR A 104 -1.33 -15.47 -9.45
N GLY A 105 -0.61 -16.49 -9.94
CA GLY A 105 -0.31 -16.64 -11.36
C GLY A 105 -1.57 -16.80 -12.21
N GLY A 106 -1.63 -16.11 -13.37
CA GLY A 106 -2.79 -16.12 -14.26
C GLY A 106 -4.00 -15.33 -13.73
N ARG A 107 -3.86 -14.58 -12.63
CA ARG A 107 -4.93 -13.78 -11.99
C ARG A 107 -4.49 -12.32 -11.86
N MET A 108 -5.45 -11.39 -11.78
CA MET A 108 -5.17 -9.95 -11.55
C MET A 108 -4.15 -9.37 -12.55
N GLY A 109 -4.16 -9.87 -13.80
CA GLY A 109 -3.23 -9.45 -14.84
C GLY A 109 -1.82 -10.05 -14.77
N ASN A 110 -1.54 -10.91 -13.79
CA ASN A 110 -0.29 -11.66 -13.70
C ASN A 110 -0.22 -12.71 -14.79
N ALA A 111 0.95 -12.92 -15.40
CA ALA A 111 1.20 -14.04 -16.28
C ALA A 111 1.16 -15.36 -15.48
N PRO A 112 0.72 -16.49 -16.11
CA PRO A 112 0.72 -17.78 -15.44
C PRO A 112 2.15 -18.31 -15.22
N PRO A 113 2.35 -19.28 -14.32
CA PRO A 113 3.63 -19.98 -14.21
C PRO A 113 4.11 -20.50 -15.59
N PRO A 114 5.42 -20.44 -15.88
CA PRO A 114 6.53 -20.24 -14.97
C PRO A 114 6.91 -18.77 -14.66
N SER A 115 6.07 -17.78 -15.06
CA SER A 115 6.31 -16.38 -14.68
C SER A 115 6.30 -16.22 -13.17
N SER A 116 7.15 -15.34 -12.66
CA SER A 116 7.16 -14.94 -11.24
C SER A 116 6.16 -13.83 -10.90
N ASP A 117 5.36 -13.37 -11.86
CA ASP A 117 4.41 -12.26 -11.67
C ASP A 117 3.56 -12.40 -10.39
N GLY A 118 3.07 -13.61 -10.11
CA GLY A 118 2.24 -13.84 -8.91
C GLY A 118 2.98 -13.60 -7.59
N PHE A 119 4.30 -13.68 -7.58
CA PHE A 119 5.13 -13.33 -6.44
C PHE A 119 5.58 -11.86 -6.51
N ASP A 120 6.03 -11.41 -7.67
CA ASP A 120 6.62 -10.08 -7.85
C ASP A 120 5.58 -8.97 -7.62
N PHE A 121 4.32 -9.21 -8.00
CA PHE A 121 3.19 -8.29 -7.83
C PHE A 121 2.24 -8.70 -6.69
N ARG A 122 2.75 -9.36 -5.63
CA ARG A 122 1.97 -9.59 -4.41
C ARG A 122 1.65 -8.27 -3.71
N GLY A 123 0.71 -8.29 -2.76
CA GLY A 123 0.32 -7.09 -2.01
C GLY A 123 1.53 -6.36 -1.43
N ALA A 124 1.69 -5.08 -1.76
CA ALA A 124 2.84 -4.30 -1.32
C ALA A 124 2.56 -2.78 -1.28
N GLY A 125 3.41 -2.06 -0.54
CA GLY A 125 3.39 -0.60 -0.40
C GLY A 125 2.39 -0.11 0.64
N LEU A 126 2.26 1.20 0.73
CA LEU A 126 1.42 1.89 1.73
C LEU A 126 -0.08 1.58 1.58
N SER A 127 -0.55 1.26 0.38
CA SER A 127 -1.94 0.94 0.05
C SER A 127 -2.17 -0.52 -0.34
N GLN A 128 -1.16 -1.38 -0.19
CA GLN A 128 -1.24 -2.81 -0.48
C GLN A 128 -1.69 -3.12 -1.92
N VAL A 129 -1.10 -2.42 -2.89
CA VAL A 129 -1.34 -2.67 -4.33
C VAL A 129 -1.05 -4.12 -4.68
N THR A 130 -2.00 -4.81 -5.34
CA THR A 130 -1.90 -6.24 -5.62
C THR A 130 -2.16 -6.55 -7.10
N GLY A 131 -1.34 -7.43 -7.66
CA GLY A 131 -1.44 -7.92 -9.03
C GLY A 131 -0.92 -6.94 -10.07
N ARG A 132 -0.42 -7.46 -11.21
CA ARG A 132 0.13 -6.66 -12.30
C ARG A 132 -0.87 -5.61 -12.82
N SER A 133 -2.18 -5.88 -12.77
CA SER A 133 -3.20 -4.89 -13.14
C SER A 133 -3.25 -3.71 -12.19
N GLY A 134 -3.15 -3.92 -10.86
CA GLY A 134 -3.05 -2.84 -9.88
C GLY A 134 -1.79 -2.00 -10.09
N PHE A 135 -0.64 -2.67 -10.24
CA PHE A 135 0.63 -1.99 -10.55
C PHE A 135 0.59 -1.21 -11.87
N ARG A 136 -0.15 -1.68 -12.88
CA ARG A 136 -0.33 -0.95 -14.15
C ARG A 136 -1.17 0.31 -13.97
N ILE A 137 -2.23 0.26 -13.16
CA ILE A 137 -3.04 1.44 -12.83
C ILE A 137 -2.18 2.46 -12.08
N LEU A 138 -1.45 2.02 -11.06
CA LEU A 138 -0.48 2.85 -10.33
C LEU A 138 0.53 3.48 -11.30
N GLN A 139 1.14 2.69 -12.19
CA GLN A 139 2.13 3.18 -13.16
C GLN A 139 1.57 4.27 -14.07
N THR A 140 0.31 4.14 -14.52
CA THR A 140 -0.33 5.18 -15.33
C THR A 140 -0.34 6.53 -14.61
N VAL A 141 -0.65 6.55 -13.32
CA VAL A 141 -0.64 7.80 -12.54
C VAL A 141 0.78 8.33 -12.33
N LEU A 142 1.75 7.44 -12.07
CA LEU A 142 3.16 7.82 -11.95
C LEU A 142 3.69 8.47 -13.24
N ASP A 143 3.35 7.89 -14.40
CA ASP A 143 3.76 8.40 -15.73
C ASP A 143 3.11 9.76 -16.03
N ASP A 144 1.81 9.91 -15.77
CA ASP A 144 1.07 11.16 -15.96
C ASP A 144 1.67 12.29 -15.10
N ARG A 145 2.22 11.97 -13.95
CA ARG A 145 2.89 12.90 -13.03
C ARG A 145 4.41 13.00 -13.24
N LYS A 146 4.96 12.29 -14.22
CA LYS A 146 6.39 12.29 -14.56
C LYS A 146 7.28 11.90 -13.37
N ALA A 147 6.90 10.84 -12.66
CA ALA A 147 7.64 10.36 -11.49
C ALA A 147 9.07 9.91 -11.82
N GLY A 148 9.31 9.41 -13.05
CA GLY A 148 10.64 9.10 -13.55
C GLY A 148 11.16 7.70 -13.17
N PHE A 149 10.28 6.81 -12.67
CA PHE A 149 10.60 5.41 -12.37
C PHE A 149 9.44 4.49 -12.75
N SER A 150 9.69 3.18 -12.83
CA SER A 150 8.70 2.19 -13.22
C SER A 150 8.58 1.06 -12.20
N VAL A 151 7.41 0.94 -11.58
CA VAL A 151 7.06 -0.18 -10.69
C VAL A 151 6.67 -1.44 -11.46
N LEU A 152 6.45 -1.34 -12.78
CA LEU A 152 6.22 -2.51 -13.63
C LEU A 152 7.52 -3.20 -14.01
N ASP A 153 8.61 -2.42 -14.17
CA ASP A 153 9.94 -2.95 -14.48
C ASP A 153 10.68 -3.39 -13.21
N ASN A 154 10.44 -2.69 -12.09
CA ASN A 154 11.00 -3.03 -10.79
C ASN A 154 9.92 -2.89 -9.70
N PRO A 155 9.14 -3.96 -9.42
CA PRO A 155 8.05 -3.93 -8.43
C PRO A 155 8.50 -3.57 -7.00
N GLU A 156 9.75 -3.82 -6.64
CA GLU A 156 10.28 -3.51 -5.30
C GLU A 156 10.35 -2.00 -5.01
N LEU A 157 10.29 -1.14 -6.05
CA LEU A 157 10.26 0.32 -5.85
C LEU A 157 9.03 0.79 -5.07
N ILE A 158 7.95 0.00 -5.04
CA ILE A 158 6.74 0.34 -4.27
C ILE A 158 6.98 0.39 -2.76
N ILE A 159 8.03 -0.27 -2.28
CA ILE A 159 8.43 -0.29 -0.86
C ILE A 159 9.77 0.41 -0.62
N ASP A 160 10.43 0.88 -1.67
CA ASP A 160 11.68 1.63 -1.53
C ASP A 160 11.45 2.94 -0.77
N PRO A 161 12.23 3.26 0.27
CA PRO A 161 12.04 4.46 1.07
C PRO A 161 11.95 5.76 0.27
N ALA A 162 12.65 5.87 -0.87
CA ALA A 162 12.63 7.07 -1.70
C ALA A 162 11.36 7.18 -2.56
N HIS A 163 10.65 6.08 -2.83
CA HIS A 163 9.54 6.00 -3.78
C HIS A 163 8.20 5.63 -3.16
N THR A 164 8.21 4.97 -2.00
CA THR A 164 7.01 4.38 -1.40
C THR A 164 5.89 5.39 -1.12
N PHE A 165 6.24 6.62 -0.67
CA PHE A 165 5.24 7.64 -0.42
C PHE A 165 4.58 8.11 -1.71
N GLU A 166 5.35 8.29 -2.77
CA GLU A 166 4.83 8.65 -4.08
C GLU A 166 3.92 7.55 -4.66
N CYS A 167 4.33 6.29 -4.55
CA CYS A 167 3.50 5.15 -4.95
C CYS A 167 2.18 5.11 -4.16
N GLY A 168 2.22 5.29 -2.84
CA GLY A 168 1.02 5.32 -2.01
C GLY A 168 0.05 6.43 -2.40
N ILE A 169 0.54 7.66 -2.57
CA ILE A 169 -0.28 8.80 -2.99
C ILE A 169 -0.85 8.60 -4.39
N ALA A 170 -0.05 8.09 -5.34
CA ALA A 170 -0.51 7.84 -6.71
C ALA A 170 -1.64 6.81 -6.75
N ASP A 171 -1.51 5.69 -6.01
CA ASP A 171 -2.55 4.68 -5.92
C ASP A 171 -3.81 5.19 -5.19
N TRP A 172 -3.64 5.91 -4.08
CA TRP A 172 -4.75 6.52 -3.33
C TRP A 172 -5.57 7.48 -4.22
N LEU A 173 -4.90 8.25 -5.07
CA LEU A 173 -5.56 9.10 -6.08
C LEU A 173 -6.23 8.29 -7.18
N ALA A 174 -5.58 7.23 -7.67
CA ALA A 174 -6.14 6.32 -8.68
C ALA A 174 -7.43 5.65 -8.20
N CYS A 175 -7.51 5.34 -6.90
CA CYS A 175 -8.71 4.81 -6.26
C CYS A 175 -9.84 5.85 -6.09
N GLY A 176 -9.60 7.13 -6.38
CA GLY A 176 -10.61 8.20 -6.25
C GLY A 176 -10.83 8.67 -4.83
N CYS A 177 -9.85 8.54 -3.94
CA CYS A 177 -9.98 8.89 -2.52
C CYS A 177 -10.03 10.41 -2.27
N LEU A 178 -9.37 11.23 -3.09
CA LEU A 178 -9.25 12.67 -2.86
C LEU A 178 -10.58 13.40 -2.64
N PRO A 179 -11.64 13.22 -3.48
CA PRO A 179 -12.90 13.92 -3.26
C PRO A 179 -13.60 13.55 -1.95
N HIS A 180 -13.36 12.36 -1.42
CA HIS A 180 -13.87 11.93 -0.11
C HIS A 180 -13.08 12.59 1.02
N ALA A 181 -11.75 12.62 0.93
CA ALA A 181 -10.88 13.26 1.91
C ALA A 181 -11.18 14.77 2.04
N GLU A 182 -11.39 15.48 0.93
CA GLU A 182 -11.75 16.90 0.94
C GLU A 182 -13.07 17.21 1.66
N ARG A 183 -14.00 16.23 1.70
CA ARG A 183 -15.30 16.34 2.40
C ARG A 183 -15.31 15.67 3.77
N ASP A 184 -14.17 15.18 4.25
CA ASP A 184 -14.05 14.41 5.50
C ASP A 184 -14.93 13.13 5.51
N ASP A 185 -15.15 12.52 4.33
CA ASP A 185 -15.97 11.32 4.15
C ASP A 185 -15.12 10.05 4.27
N ILE A 186 -14.83 9.65 5.51
CA ILE A 186 -14.01 8.46 5.80
C ILE A 186 -14.65 7.18 5.24
N LEU A 187 -15.99 7.08 5.26
CA LEU A 187 -16.67 5.88 4.76
C LEU A 187 -16.55 5.75 3.24
N GLY A 188 -16.77 6.85 2.52
CA GLY A 188 -16.61 6.88 1.06
C GLY A 188 -15.18 6.59 0.64
N GLU A 189 -14.20 7.22 1.31
CA GLU A 189 -12.78 6.98 1.08
C GLU A 189 -12.39 5.52 1.34
N THR A 190 -12.83 4.92 2.47
CA THR A 190 -12.57 3.52 2.79
C THR A 190 -13.10 2.58 1.70
N LYS A 191 -14.31 2.85 1.20
CA LYS A 191 -14.90 2.06 0.11
C LYS A 191 -14.14 2.23 -1.21
N ALA A 192 -13.68 3.45 -1.49
CA ALA A 192 -12.91 3.74 -2.69
C ALA A 192 -11.56 2.99 -2.69
N LEU A 193 -10.84 3.00 -1.57
CA LEU A 193 -9.53 2.38 -1.45
C LEU A 193 -9.60 0.84 -1.33
N ASN A 194 -10.50 0.33 -0.49
CA ASN A 194 -10.52 -1.08 -0.06
C ASN A 194 -11.64 -1.90 -0.74
N GLY A 195 -12.54 -1.25 -1.48
CA GLY A 195 -13.71 -1.92 -2.09
C GLY A 195 -14.82 -2.29 -1.11
N GLY A 196 -14.65 -2.02 0.19
CA GLY A 196 -15.61 -2.38 1.24
C GLY A 196 -15.45 -1.52 2.48
N THR A 197 -15.79 -2.08 3.64
CA THR A 197 -15.73 -1.37 4.94
C THR A 197 -14.78 -2.05 5.94
N ASN A 198 -13.86 -2.89 5.44
CA ASN A 198 -12.89 -3.56 6.30
C ASN A 198 -12.00 -2.53 6.99
N GLY A 199 -11.76 -2.73 8.29
CA GLY A 199 -10.94 -1.82 9.08
C GLY A 199 -11.54 -0.42 9.33
N LEU A 200 -12.81 -0.13 8.96
CA LEU A 200 -13.41 1.22 9.04
C LEU A 200 -13.26 1.87 10.41
N SER A 201 -13.42 1.11 11.49
CA SER A 201 -13.28 1.63 12.86
C SER A 201 -11.84 2.10 13.12
N GLU A 202 -10.86 1.29 12.71
CA GLU A 202 -9.45 1.62 12.89
C GLU A 202 -9.04 2.77 11.99
N ARG A 203 -9.49 2.81 10.72
CA ARG A 203 -9.25 3.94 9.80
C ARG A 203 -9.75 5.26 10.38
N ARG A 204 -10.97 5.28 10.97
CA ARG A 204 -11.50 6.45 11.68
C ARG A 204 -10.59 6.88 12.83
N ARG A 205 -10.11 5.93 13.61
CA ARG A 205 -9.18 6.19 14.72
C ARG A 205 -7.87 6.76 14.20
N GLN A 206 -7.27 6.16 13.18
CA GLN A 206 -6.00 6.61 12.61
C GLN A 206 -6.12 7.99 11.98
N ILE A 207 -7.17 8.24 11.20
CA ILE A 207 -7.41 9.56 10.60
C ILE A 207 -7.57 10.64 11.68
N ALA A 208 -8.33 10.37 12.74
CA ALA A 208 -8.49 11.31 13.86
C ALA A 208 -7.14 11.64 14.54
N LEU A 209 -6.27 10.65 14.68
CA LEU A 209 -4.94 10.83 15.25
C LEU A 209 -4.03 11.64 14.31
N TRP A 210 -4.04 11.38 12.99
CA TRP A 210 -3.29 12.17 12.03
C TRP A 210 -3.84 13.60 11.88
N LYS A 211 -5.17 13.82 11.99
CA LYS A 211 -5.75 15.16 12.08
C LYS A 211 -5.15 15.95 13.25
N LYS A 212 -5.07 15.33 14.43
CA LYS A 212 -4.46 15.95 15.60
C LYS A 212 -2.99 16.32 15.37
N GLU A 213 -2.20 15.41 14.76
CA GLU A 213 -0.79 15.67 14.43
C GLU A 213 -0.62 16.85 13.46
N LEU A 214 -1.51 16.96 12.49
CA LEU A 214 -1.45 17.96 11.43
C LEU A 214 -2.21 19.27 11.78
N GLY A 215 -2.75 19.39 12.99
CA GLY A 215 -3.45 20.58 13.45
C GLY A 215 -4.79 20.83 12.77
N VAL A 216 -5.47 19.76 12.34
CA VAL A 216 -6.84 19.81 11.80
C VAL A 216 -7.81 19.60 12.94
N ALA A 217 -8.71 20.57 13.17
CA ALA A 217 -9.74 20.50 14.19
C ALA A 217 -10.90 19.57 13.79
#